data_72da635cb57a52178a7b56e3e36b62e4
#
_entry.id   72da635cb57a52178a7b56e3e36b62e4
#
_cell.length_a   1.000
_cell.length_b   1.000
_cell.length_c   1.000
_cell.angle_alpha   90.00
_cell.angle_beta   90.00
_cell.angle_gamma   90.00
#
_symmetry.space_group_name_H-M   'P 1'
#
loop_
_entity.id
_entity.type
_entity.pdbx_description
1 polymer ?
#
loop_
_entity_poly.entity_id
_entity_poly.type
_entity_poly.pdbx_seq_one_letter_code
_entity_poly.pdbx_strand_id
1 'polypeptide(L)'
;WTTPITKDELIEKMKEAVEIVPGVNYEFTQPIEMRFNELLEGVREDIAIKLYGEDINVLSQKAEEISQIIAGTEGIGDMKAEATTGLPQMTITYNRNKLAQYGLQINTLNQIVQSAFAGGTAGIIFEGEKRFDLVVRLNSQNRKDISDVQNLYINLPSGTQIPLREVADISYKAGPMQISRDNTNRRTYVGINVRGRDVKSLVTEIKSKLDAKLELPTGYFIRYGGAFENLERASNRLQTVVPIALLLIFVLIYFALKSLPQTLMIYIAIPMATIGGVVALWLRDMPFSISAGVGFIVLFGVAVLNGLVMISGLNELKEEGVTNLKDRIIEGTK
;
A
#
# COMPACT_ATOMS: atom_id res chain seq x y z
N TRP A 1 -30.17 9.03 -3.39
CA TRP A 1 -29.73 10.36 -3.02
C TRP A 1 -30.70 11.39 -3.57
N THR A 2 -31.13 12.30 -2.76
CA THR A 2 -32.09 13.36 -3.15
C THR A 2 -31.41 14.53 -3.85
N THR A 3 -30.09 14.67 -3.70
CA THR A 3 -29.28 15.73 -4.32
C THR A 3 -28.13 15.08 -5.10
N PRO A 4 -27.94 15.41 -6.37
CA PRO A 4 -26.76 14.94 -7.11
C PRO A 4 -25.51 15.57 -6.49
N ILE A 5 -24.67 14.74 -5.91
CA ILE A 5 -23.41 15.13 -5.26
C ILE A 5 -22.31 14.19 -5.74
N THR A 6 -21.15 14.73 -6.07
CA THR A 6 -19.98 13.91 -6.44
C THR A 6 -19.37 13.22 -5.21
N LYS A 7 -18.57 12.17 -5.45
CA LYS A 7 -17.85 11.45 -4.38
C LYS A 7 -16.98 12.42 -3.58
N ASP A 8 -16.25 13.30 -4.25
CA ASP A 8 -15.31 14.23 -3.61
C ASP A 8 -16.04 15.29 -2.77
N GLU A 9 -17.13 15.86 -3.27
CA GLU A 9 -17.98 16.77 -2.50
C GLU A 9 -18.59 16.11 -1.27
N LEU A 10 -18.96 14.82 -1.36
CA LEU A 10 -19.46 14.07 -0.21
C LEU A 10 -18.38 13.90 0.85
N ILE A 11 -17.16 13.56 0.44
CA ILE A 11 -16.02 13.38 1.34
C ILE A 11 -15.69 14.69 2.05
N GLU A 12 -15.68 15.82 1.35
CA GLU A 12 -15.42 17.12 1.99
C GLU A 12 -16.48 17.46 3.06
N LYS A 13 -17.77 17.24 2.78
CA LYS A 13 -18.82 17.39 3.79
C LYS A 13 -18.69 16.45 4.97
N MET A 14 -18.22 15.22 4.73
CA MET A 14 -17.96 14.26 5.80
C MET A 14 -16.76 14.68 6.65
N LYS A 15 -15.70 15.20 6.04
CA LYS A 15 -14.53 15.77 6.76
C LYS A 15 -14.95 16.89 7.69
N GLU A 16 -15.66 17.90 7.18
CA GLU A 16 -16.19 19.00 7.99
C GLU A 16 -17.02 18.52 9.19
N ALA A 17 -17.84 17.48 8.98
CA ALA A 17 -18.69 16.94 10.04
C ALA A 17 -17.92 16.20 11.15
N VAL A 18 -16.79 15.55 10.84
CA VAL A 18 -16.02 14.76 11.82
C VAL A 18 -14.85 15.54 12.43
N GLU A 19 -14.43 16.64 11.81
CA GLU A 19 -13.34 17.50 12.30
C GLU A 19 -13.59 18.10 13.70
N ILE A 20 -14.86 18.09 14.10
CA ILE A 20 -15.31 18.53 15.44
C ILE A 20 -14.74 17.63 16.56
N VAL A 21 -14.36 16.37 16.27
CA VAL A 21 -13.86 15.44 17.28
C VAL A 21 -12.33 15.51 17.33
N PRO A 22 -11.75 16.14 18.38
CA PRO A 22 -10.31 16.31 18.46
C PRO A 22 -9.57 14.99 18.74
N GLY A 23 -8.35 14.86 18.20
CA GLY A 23 -7.45 13.76 18.51
C GLY A 23 -7.73 12.46 17.74
N VAL A 24 -8.59 12.49 16.73
CA VAL A 24 -8.89 11.35 15.86
C VAL A 24 -8.44 11.67 14.43
N ASN A 25 -7.70 10.76 13.82
CA ASN A 25 -7.35 10.85 12.41
C ASN A 25 -8.43 10.13 11.59
N TYR A 26 -8.95 10.80 10.58
CA TYR A 26 -9.99 10.27 9.70
C TYR A 26 -9.39 9.93 8.34
N GLU A 27 -9.87 8.84 7.77
CA GLU A 27 -9.52 8.41 6.42
C GLU A 27 -10.81 8.01 5.70
N PHE A 28 -11.01 8.52 4.49
CA PHE A 28 -12.17 8.23 3.66
C PHE A 28 -11.75 7.37 2.49
N THR A 29 -12.11 6.08 2.54
CA THR A 29 -11.76 5.09 1.54
C THR A 29 -12.99 4.36 1.02
N GLN A 30 -12.88 3.80 -0.18
CA GLN A 30 -13.90 2.91 -0.72
C GLN A 30 -13.53 1.45 -0.35
N PRO A 31 -14.44 0.67 0.25
CA PRO A 31 -14.10 -0.66 0.78
C PRO A 31 -13.51 -1.64 -0.25
N ILE A 32 -14.01 -1.62 -1.49
CA ILE A 32 -13.52 -2.52 -2.57
C ILE A 32 -12.12 -2.08 -3.01
N GLU A 33 -11.92 -0.80 -3.25
CA GLU A 33 -10.63 -0.21 -3.64
C GLU A 33 -9.56 -0.44 -2.56
N MET A 34 -9.91 -0.19 -1.30
CA MET A 34 -9.03 -0.46 -0.15
C MET A 34 -8.60 -1.92 -0.09
N ARG A 35 -9.53 -2.88 -0.27
CA ARG A 35 -9.22 -4.31 -0.26
C ARG A 35 -8.39 -4.73 -1.45
N PHE A 36 -8.65 -4.16 -2.61
CA PHE A 36 -7.88 -4.41 -3.82
C PHE A 36 -6.44 -3.94 -3.65
N ASN A 37 -6.22 -2.73 -3.14
CA ASN A 37 -4.90 -2.18 -2.85
C ASN A 37 -4.18 -3.01 -1.79
N GLU A 38 -4.85 -3.36 -0.68
CA GLU A 38 -4.27 -4.19 0.39
C GLU A 38 -3.78 -5.55 -0.12
N LEU A 39 -4.55 -6.21 -1.00
CA LEU A 39 -4.19 -7.52 -1.55
C LEU A 39 -3.06 -7.47 -2.57
N LEU A 40 -3.02 -6.44 -3.41
CA LEU A 40 -2.02 -6.32 -4.48
C LEU A 40 -0.72 -5.66 -4.01
N GLU A 41 -0.80 -4.74 -3.07
CA GLU A 41 0.27 -3.80 -2.73
C GLU A 41 0.68 -3.87 -1.27
N GLY A 42 -0.10 -4.58 -0.45
CA GLY A 42 0.13 -4.71 1.00
C GLY A 42 -0.08 -3.42 1.78
N VAL A 43 -0.68 -2.40 1.16
CA VAL A 43 -1.08 -1.12 1.76
C VAL A 43 -2.45 -0.72 1.24
N ARG A 44 -3.16 0.12 1.98
CA ARG A 44 -4.56 0.49 1.66
C ARG A 44 -4.66 1.76 0.83
N GLU A 45 -3.67 2.62 0.97
CA GLU A 45 -3.60 3.94 0.37
C GLU A 45 -3.01 3.88 -1.07
N ASP A 46 -3.29 4.89 -1.88
CA ASP A 46 -2.84 4.97 -3.28
C ASP A 46 -1.33 5.05 -3.40
N ILE A 47 -0.68 5.76 -2.46
CA ILE A 47 0.78 5.89 -2.38
C ILE A 47 1.21 5.50 -0.97
N ALA A 48 2.25 4.68 -0.86
CA ALA A 48 2.91 4.36 0.38
C ALA A 48 4.40 4.73 0.31
N ILE A 49 4.80 5.70 1.11
CA ILE A 49 6.22 6.03 1.30
C ILE A 49 6.74 5.11 2.39
N LYS A 50 7.30 3.98 2.00
CA LYS A 50 7.83 2.95 2.91
C LYS A 50 9.23 3.35 3.36
N LEU A 51 9.42 3.54 4.65
CA LEU A 51 10.70 3.84 5.29
C LEU A 51 11.22 2.60 6.01
N TYR A 52 12.45 2.22 5.72
CA TYR A 52 13.12 1.04 6.28
C TYR A 52 14.25 1.43 7.21
N GLY A 53 14.45 0.68 8.31
CA GLY A 53 15.52 0.92 9.27
C GLY A 53 15.42 -0.01 10.48
N GLU A 54 16.40 0.03 11.37
CA GLU A 54 16.47 -0.91 12.49
C GLU A 54 15.73 -0.41 13.74
N ASP A 55 15.82 0.88 14.07
CA ASP A 55 15.20 1.46 15.28
C ASP A 55 13.79 1.97 14.99
N ILE A 56 12.80 1.44 15.70
CA ILE A 56 11.40 1.79 15.52
C ILE A 56 11.08 3.24 15.92
N ASN A 57 11.83 3.81 16.88
CA ASN A 57 11.63 5.20 17.30
C ASN A 57 12.14 6.16 16.24
N VAL A 58 13.30 5.85 15.64
CA VAL A 58 13.84 6.62 14.51
C VAL A 58 12.90 6.50 13.30
N LEU A 59 12.38 5.31 13.02
CA LEU A 59 11.37 5.11 11.97
C LEU A 59 10.14 5.97 12.20
N SER A 60 9.58 5.97 13.42
CA SER A 60 8.42 6.78 13.76
C SER A 60 8.68 8.28 13.62
N GLN A 61 9.82 8.76 14.14
CA GLN A 61 10.23 10.16 14.05
C GLN A 61 10.42 10.61 12.60
N LYS A 62 11.09 9.78 11.78
CA LYS A 62 11.31 10.10 10.36
C LYS A 62 10.04 10.00 9.53
N ALA A 63 9.09 9.11 9.86
CA ALA A 63 7.78 9.09 9.23
C ALA A 63 6.98 10.38 9.49
N GLU A 64 7.07 10.89 10.71
CA GLU A 64 6.45 12.18 11.06
C GLU A 64 7.12 13.34 10.30
N GLU A 65 8.47 13.36 10.22
CA GLU A 65 9.22 14.34 9.45
C GLU A 65 8.86 14.30 7.95
N ILE A 66 8.73 13.10 7.36
CA ILE A 66 8.24 12.92 5.99
C ILE A 66 6.85 13.57 5.85
N SER A 67 5.93 13.27 6.76
CA SER A 67 4.58 13.83 6.73
C SER A 67 4.59 15.35 6.77
N GLN A 68 5.45 15.97 7.60
CA GLN A 68 5.60 17.41 7.68
C GLN A 68 6.19 18.05 6.41
N ILE A 69 7.19 17.39 5.79
CA ILE A 69 7.84 17.89 4.55
C ILE A 69 6.84 17.92 3.38
N ILE A 70 5.98 16.91 3.29
CA ILE A 70 5.04 16.78 2.18
C ILE A 70 3.67 17.41 2.46
N ALA A 71 3.42 17.84 3.69
CA ALA A 71 2.18 18.54 4.06
C ALA A 71 1.92 19.73 3.14
N GLY A 72 0.67 19.92 2.72
CA GLY A 72 0.28 21.01 1.82
C GLY A 72 0.70 20.82 0.36
N THR A 73 1.20 19.65 -0.05
CA THR A 73 1.42 19.36 -1.46
C THR A 73 0.07 19.15 -2.15
N GLU A 74 -0.15 19.88 -3.25
CA GLU A 74 -1.38 19.78 -4.04
C GLU A 74 -1.58 18.35 -4.57
N GLY A 75 -2.79 17.81 -4.40
CA GLY A 75 -3.13 16.44 -4.79
C GLY A 75 -3.08 15.43 -3.64
N ILE A 76 -2.60 15.83 -2.45
CA ILE A 76 -2.72 15.00 -1.24
C ILE A 76 -4.14 15.19 -0.66
N GLY A 77 -4.95 14.13 -0.71
CA GLY A 77 -6.28 14.10 -0.11
C GLY A 77 -6.25 13.86 1.38
N ASP A 78 -5.82 12.67 1.76
CA ASP A 78 -5.61 12.24 3.15
C ASP A 78 -4.20 11.67 3.28
N MET A 79 -3.58 11.92 4.42
CA MET A 79 -2.22 11.45 4.71
C MET A 79 -2.17 10.89 6.13
N LYS A 80 -1.51 9.74 6.28
CA LYS A 80 -1.40 9.05 7.56
C LYS A 80 -0.05 8.36 7.69
N ALA A 81 0.67 8.66 8.77
CA ALA A 81 1.81 7.83 9.19
C ALA A 81 1.31 6.58 9.92
N GLU A 82 1.89 5.40 9.62
CA GLU A 82 1.60 4.16 10.34
C GLU A 82 1.98 4.32 11.82
N ALA A 83 1.01 4.10 12.71
CA ALA A 83 1.25 4.19 14.15
C ALA A 83 2.09 2.99 14.61
N THR A 84 3.38 3.21 14.83
CA THR A 84 4.32 2.18 15.25
C THR A 84 4.58 2.18 16.75
N THR A 85 4.32 3.30 17.44
CA THR A 85 4.56 3.50 18.87
C THR A 85 3.33 4.09 19.55
N GLY A 86 3.33 4.11 20.88
CA GLY A 86 2.28 4.78 21.66
C GLY A 86 1.31 3.84 22.37
N LEU A 87 1.41 2.51 22.21
CA LEU A 87 0.61 1.59 23.01
C LEU A 87 1.10 1.63 24.46
N PRO A 88 0.28 2.08 25.43
CA PRO A 88 0.69 2.09 26.83
C PRO A 88 0.85 0.64 27.32
N GLN A 89 2.05 0.29 27.70
CA GLN A 89 2.40 -1.03 28.25
C GLN A 89 2.83 -0.86 29.70
N MET A 90 2.30 -1.71 30.59
CA MET A 90 2.80 -1.82 31.94
C MET A 90 4.08 -2.64 31.92
N THR A 91 5.19 -2.05 32.30
CA THR A 91 6.51 -2.67 32.30
C THR A 91 6.97 -2.90 33.73
N ILE A 92 7.43 -4.10 34.03
CA ILE A 92 8.03 -4.48 35.32
C ILE A 92 9.53 -4.62 35.12
N THR A 93 10.30 -3.73 35.74
CA THR A 93 11.77 -3.75 35.67
C THR A 93 12.32 -4.24 37.01
N TYR A 94 12.86 -5.46 37.05
CA TYR A 94 13.36 -6.05 38.28
C TYR A 94 14.73 -5.47 38.71
N ASN A 95 14.87 -5.17 40.03
CA ASN A 95 16.14 -4.82 40.61
C ASN A 95 16.93 -6.10 40.97
N ARG A 96 17.89 -6.45 40.12
CA ARG A 96 18.68 -7.69 40.24
C ARG A 96 19.43 -7.81 41.58
N ASN A 97 19.94 -6.69 42.14
CA ASN A 97 20.63 -6.70 43.43
C ASN A 97 19.70 -7.04 44.57
N LYS A 98 18.50 -6.45 44.60
CA LYS A 98 17.48 -6.76 45.59
C LYS A 98 16.97 -8.20 45.43
N LEU A 99 16.81 -8.71 44.20
CA LEU A 99 16.43 -10.07 43.97
C LEU A 99 17.45 -11.05 44.57
N ALA A 100 18.74 -10.81 44.36
CA ALA A 100 19.81 -11.60 44.89
C ALA A 100 19.82 -11.56 46.46
N GLN A 101 19.60 -10.38 47.02
CA GLN A 101 19.54 -10.20 48.50
C GLN A 101 18.38 -11.00 49.13
N TYR A 102 17.22 -11.05 48.47
CA TYR A 102 16.04 -11.77 48.94
C TYR A 102 15.97 -13.23 48.48
N GLY A 103 16.94 -13.72 47.72
CA GLY A 103 16.96 -15.09 47.20
C GLY A 103 15.85 -15.38 46.16
N LEU A 104 15.40 -14.35 45.42
CA LEU A 104 14.29 -14.46 44.49
C LEU A 104 14.78 -14.67 43.05
N GLN A 105 14.07 -15.51 42.30
CA GLN A 105 14.34 -15.79 40.89
C GLN A 105 13.33 -15.04 39.98
N ILE A 106 13.81 -14.47 38.92
CA ILE A 106 12.97 -13.70 37.94
C ILE A 106 11.85 -14.59 37.35
N ASN A 107 12.17 -15.86 37.04
CA ASN A 107 11.17 -16.77 36.47
C ASN A 107 10.01 -17.03 37.42
N THR A 108 10.30 -17.21 38.70
CA THR A 108 9.27 -17.39 39.75
C THR A 108 8.38 -16.14 39.85
N LEU A 109 8.99 -14.96 39.85
CA LEU A 109 8.24 -13.70 39.90
C LEU A 109 7.36 -13.51 38.65
N ASN A 110 7.88 -13.81 37.47
CA ASN A 110 7.09 -13.76 36.25
C ASN A 110 5.90 -14.72 36.29
N GLN A 111 6.07 -15.93 36.79
CA GLN A 111 4.98 -16.90 36.96
C GLN A 111 3.92 -16.40 37.94
N ILE A 112 4.35 -15.81 39.08
CA ILE A 112 3.42 -15.25 40.08
C ILE A 112 2.62 -14.10 39.47
N VAL A 113 3.28 -13.14 38.77
CA VAL A 113 2.63 -12.00 38.10
C VAL A 113 1.68 -12.52 37.03
N GLN A 114 2.12 -13.43 36.17
CA GLN A 114 1.29 -14.02 35.12
C GLN A 114 0.05 -14.69 35.70
N SER A 115 0.22 -15.55 36.72
CA SER A 115 -0.90 -16.23 37.37
C SER A 115 -1.85 -15.26 38.04
N ALA A 116 -1.32 -14.22 38.69
CA ALA A 116 -2.14 -13.20 39.36
C ALA A 116 -3.00 -12.39 38.42
N PHE A 117 -2.43 -11.92 37.30
CA PHE A 117 -3.08 -10.96 36.40
C PHE A 117 -3.68 -11.59 35.13
N ALA A 118 -2.97 -12.48 34.46
CA ALA A 118 -3.46 -13.17 33.24
C ALA A 118 -4.21 -14.47 33.57
N GLY A 119 -3.81 -15.13 34.63
CA GLY A 119 -4.32 -16.41 35.08
C GLY A 119 -3.31 -17.54 34.85
N GLY A 120 -3.23 -18.45 35.84
CA GLY A 120 -2.46 -19.68 35.76
C GLY A 120 -3.40 -20.89 35.63
N THR A 121 -3.16 -21.77 34.67
CA THR A 121 -3.93 -23.00 34.50
C THR A 121 -3.50 -23.99 35.60
N ALA A 122 -4.40 -24.32 36.55
CA ALA A 122 -4.17 -25.25 37.63
C ALA A 122 -4.52 -26.71 37.27
N GLY A 123 -5.30 -26.89 36.21
CA GLY A 123 -5.73 -28.20 35.75
C GLY A 123 -6.80 -28.10 34.64
N ILE A 124 -7.35 -29.26 34.30
CA ILE A 124 -8.41 -29.37 33.29
C ILE A 124 -9.61 -30.10 33.94
N ILE A 125 -10.80 -29.56 33.73
CA ILE A 125 -12.07 -30.19 34.12
C ILE A 125 -12.71 -30.79 32.87
N PHE A 126 -13.16 -32.03 32.97
CA PHE A 126 -13.89 -32.74 31.93
C PHE A 126 -15.38 -32.76 32.25
N GLU A 127 -16.20 -32.29 31.32
CA GLU A 127 -17.67 -32.46 31.36
C GLU A 127 -18.09 -33.24 30.11
N GLY A 128 -18.15 -34.56 30.23
CA GLY A 128 -18.34 -35.45 29.10
C GLY A 128 -17.14 -35.38 28.15
N GLU A 129 -17.36 -34.99 26.90
CA GLU A 129 -16.30 -34.83 25.88
C GLU A 129 -15.67 -33.42 25.89
N LYS A 130 -16.26 -32.48 26.63
CA LYS A 130 -15.77 -31.11 26.70
C LYS A 130 -14.66 -30.95 27.71
N ARG A 131 -13.65 -30.15 27.38
CA ARG A 131 -12.51 -29.83 28.26
C ARG A 131 -12.54 -28.35 28.60
N PHE A 132 -12.40 -28.04 29.88
CA PHE A 132 -12.36 -26.66 30.40
C PHE A 132 -11.10 -26.49 31.24
N ASP A 133 -10.33 -25.43 30.98
CA ASP A 133 -9.18 -25.09 31.80
C ASP A 133 -9.64 -24.53 33.15
N LEU A 134 -9.11 -25.09 34.24
CA LEU A 134 -9.24 -24.53 35.58
C LEU A 134 -8.20 -23.41 35.75
N VAL A 135 -8.64 -22.15 35.65
CA VAL A 135 -7.76 -20.99 35.71
C VAL A 135 -7.87 -20.30 37.07
N VAL A 136 -6.72 -20.10 37.72
CA VAL A 136 -6.62 -19.34 38.98
C VAL A 136 -6.03 -17.98 38.69
N ARG A 137 -6.73 -16.92 39.14
CA ARG A 137 -6.27 -15.53 38.99
C ARG A 137 -6.84 -14.63 40.08
N LEU A 138 -6.27 -13.45 40.27
CA LEU A 138 -6.80 -12.45 41.18
C LEU A 138 -8.22 -12.00 40.78
N ASN A 139 -9.01 -11.60 41.76
CA ASN A 139 -10.31 -11.01 41.53
C ASN A 139 -10.17 -9.73 40.66
N SER A 140 -11.18 -9.42 39.84
CA SER A 140 -11.23 -8.24 38.97
C SER A 140 -11.05 -6.90 39.72
N GLN A 141 -11.36 -6.87 41.00
CA GLN A 141 -11.15 -5.66 41.81
C GLN A 141 -9.68 -5.40 42.15
N ASN A 142 -8.83 -6.45 42.21
CA ASN A 142 -7.42 -6.39 42.59
C ASN A 142 -6.46 -6.52 41.36
N ARG A 143 -6.93 -6.15 40.16
CA ARG A 143 -6.14 -6.21 38.93
C ARG A 143 -6.56 -5.13 37.94
N LYS A 144 -6.83 -3.90 38.42
CA LYS A 144 -7.33 -2.80 37.59
C LYS A 144 -6.22 -1.87 37.14
N ASP A 145 -5.27 -1.61 37.99
CA ASP A 145 -4.27 -0.59 37.75
C ASP A 145 -2.85 -0.98 38.24
N ILE A 146 -1.92 -0.06 38.05
CA ILE A 146 -0.51 -0.24 38.39
C ILE A 146 -0.31 -0.50 39.90
N SER A 147 -1.16 0.08 40.76
CA SER A 147 -1.05 -0.07 42.21
C SER A 147 -1.31 -1.51 42.65
N ASP A 148 -2.20 -2.21 41.95
CA ASP A 148 -2.48 -3.62 42.21
C ASP A 148 -1.24 -4.50 41.93
N VAL A 149 -0.51 -4.19 40.85
CA VAL A 149 0.75 -4.88 40.54
C VAL A 149 1.85 -4.53 41.54
N GLN A 150 1.97 -3.25 41.90
CA GLN A 150 2.96 -2.81 42.91
C GLN A 150 2.76 -3.44 44.26
N ASN A 151 1.51 -3.64 44.65
CA ASN A 151 1.13 -4.21 45.95
C ASN A 151 0.95 -5.76 45.95
N LEU A 152 1.26 -6.43 44.82
CA LEU A 152 1.24 -7.88 44.79
C LEU A 152 2.26 -8.45 45.77
N TYR A 153 1.78 -9.23 46.73
CA TYR A 153 2.64 -9.87 47.72
C TYR A 153 3.36 -11.10 47.18
N ILE A 154 4.63 -11.17 47.46
CA ILE A 154 5.54 -12.25 47.04
C ILE A 154 6.08 -12.95 48.26
N ASN A 155 6.01 -14.29 48.28
CA ASN A 155 6.57 -15.10 49.34
C ASN A 155 8.09 -15.20 49.20
N LEU A 156 8.84 -14.82 50.23
CA LEU A 156 10.28 -15.06 50.31
C LEU A 156 10.57 -16.50 50.72
N PRO A 157 11.75 -17.04 50.42
CA PRO A 157 12.19 -18.35 50.91
C PRO A 157 12.19 -18.45 52.45
N SER A 158 12.33 -17.30 53.13
CA SER A 158 12.24 -17.21 54.60
C SER A 158 10.82 -17.34 55.17
N GLY A 159 9.77 -17.39 54.35
CA GLY A 159 8.37 -17.38 54.76
C GLY A 159 7.76 -15.99 54.93
N THR A 160 8.56 -14.93 54.85
CA THR A 160 8.06 -13.54 54.93
C THR A 160 7.48 -13.12 53.60
N GLN A 161 6.50 -12.20 53.61
CA GLN A 161 5.93 -11.62 52.39
C GLN A 161 6.37 -10.19 52.19
N ILE A 162 6.73 -9.84 50.96
CA ILE A 162 7.03 -8.46 50.56
C ILE A 162 6.21 -8.05 49.35
N PRO A 163 5.85 -6.78 49.17
CA PRO A 163 5.19 -6.30 47.96
C PRO A 163 6.19 -6.24 46.78
N LEU A 164 5.69 -6.47 45.57
CA LEU A 164 6.52 -6.50 44.34
C LEU A 164 7.33 -5.21 44.13
N ARG A 165 6.79 -4.03 44.53
CA ARG A 165 7.49 -2.74 44.44
C ARG A 165 8.82 -2.71 45.21
N GLU A 166 9.07 -3.57 46.18
CA GLU A 166 10.35 -3.63 46.89
C GLU A 166 11.48 -4.14 45.99
N VAL A 167 11.15 -5.00 45.03
CA VAL A 167 12.14 -5.68 44.16
C VAL A 167 12.00 -5.32 42.67
N ALA A 168 11.01 -4.51 42.30
CA ALA A 168 10.78 -4.12 40.93
C ALA A 168 10.27 -2.68 40.85
N ASP A 169 10.65 -1.98 39.78
CA ASP A 169 10.03 -0.75 39.36
C ASP A 169 8.93 -1.06 38.33
N ILE A 170 7.71 -0.56 38.58
CA ILE A 170 6.54 -0.79 37.77
C ILE A 170 6.05 0.54 37.23
N SER A 171 6.08 0.71 35.92
CA SER A 171 5.73 1.96 35.25
C SER A 171 5.00 1.70 33.93
N TYR A 172 4.20 2.69 33.50
CA TYR A 172 3.67 2.70 32.14
C TYR A 172 4.74 3.26 31.20
N LYS A 173 5.03 2.52 30.14
CA LYS A 173 5.89 2.98 29.03
C LYS A 173 5.13 2.87 27.73
N ALA A 174 5.33 3.83 26.84
CA ALA A 174 4.87 3.71 25.47
C ALA A 174 5.68 2.59 24.77
N GLY A 175 5.00 1.52 24.43
CA GLY A 175 5.59 0.40 23.72
C GLY A 175 5.27 0.44 22.23
N PRO A 176 5.87 -0.47 21.44
CA PRO A 176 5.51 -0.61 20.04
C PRO A 176 4.07 -1.13 19.92
N MET A 177 3.27 -0.45 19.09
CA MET A 177 1.92 -0.89 18.76
C MET A 177 1.98 -2.04 17.74
N GLN A 178 2.80 -1.86 16.72
CA GLN A 178 3.02 -2.85 15.66
C GLN A 178 4.45 -2.71 15.13
N ILE A 179 5.07 -3.84 14.80
CA ILE A 179 6.38 -3.88 14.13
C ILE A 179 6.17 -4.54 12.77
N SER A 180 6.00 -3.72 11.75
CA SER A 180 5.84 -4.18 10.38
C SER A 180 7.20 -4.51 9.77
N ARG A 181 7.25 -5.60 8.97
CA ARG A 181 8.45 -6.02 8.24
C ARG A 181 8.12 -6.31 6.79
N ASP A 182 9.09 -6.00 5.93
CA ASP A 182 9.06 -6.33 4.52
C ASP A 182 10.44 -6.88 4.14
N ASN A 183 10.48 -8.11 3.60
CA ASN A 183 11.73 -8.81 3.29
C ASN A 183 12.74 -8.80 4.45
N THR A 184 12.28 -9.14 5.66
CA THR A 184 13.04 -9.15 6.93
C THR A 184 13.38 -7.77 7.52
N ASN A 185 13.40 -6.70 6.74
CA ASN A 185 13.67 -5.33 7.21
C ASN A 185 12.46 -4.77 7.95
N ARG A 186 12.70 -4.12 9.09
CA ARG A 186 11.66 -3.34 9.78
C ARG A 186 11.28 -2.16 8.91
N ARG A 187 9.99 -1.86 8.85
CA ARG A 187 9.47 -0.71 8.12
C ARG A 187 8.37 0.01 8.88
N THR A 188 8.20 1.25 8.54
CA THR A 188 6.95 2.01 8.69
C THR A 188 6.61 2.63 7.34
N TYR A 189 5.43 3.22 7.20
CA TYR A 189 5.09 3.94 5.99
C TYR A 189 4.24 5.17 6.27
N VAL A 190 4.30 6.13 5.35
CA VAL A 190 3.36 7.23 5.25
C VAL A 190 2.46 6.94 4.06
N GLY A 191 1.19 6.68 4.36
CA GLY A 191 0.15 6.44 3.36
C GLY A 191 -0.49 7.74 2.90
N ILE A 192 -0.80 7.84 1.61
CA ILE A 192 -1.37 9.02 0.97
C ILE A 192 -2.46 8.58 0.02
N ASN A 193 -3.65 9.15 0.16
CA ASN A 193 -4.72 9.05 -0.82
C ASN A 193 -4.67 10.26 -1.76
N VAL A 194 -4.69 10.02 -3.06
CA VAL A 194 -4.54 11.06 -4.08
C VAL A 194 -5.90 11.59 -4.49
N ARG A 195 -6.03 12.92 -4.62
CA ARG A 195 -7.26 13.56 -5.10
C ARG A 195 -6.95 14.69 -6.07
N GLY A 196 -7.71 14.73 -7.16
CA GLY A 196 -7.64 15.81 -8.15
C GLY A 196 -6.31 15.91 -8.90
N ARG A 197 -5.42 14.91 -8.78
CA ARG A 197 -4.10 14.91 -9.41
C ARG A 197 -3.66 13.51 -9.85
N ASP A 198 -2.78 13.44 -10.83
CA ASP A 198 -2.16 12.20 -11.27
C ASP A 198 -1.13 11.67 -10.24
N VAL A 199 -1.21 10.37 -9.94
CA VAL A 199 -0.36 9.69 -8.96
C VAL A 199 1.13 9.83 -9.29
N LYS A 200 1.51 9.68 -10.56
CA LYS A 200 2.92 9.75 -10.99
C LYS A 200 3.51 11.13 -10.81
N SER A 201 2.77 12.18 -11.17
CA SER A 201 3.22 13.56 -11.01
C SER A 201 3.37 13.93 -9.52
N LEU A 202 2.44 13.48 -8.67
CA LEU A 202 2.49 13.70 -7.24
C LEU A 202 3.69 12.99 -6.61
N VAL A 203 3.94 11.71 -6.93
CA VAL A 203 5.10 10.97 -6.41
C VAL A 203 6.41 11.62 -6.84
N THR A 204 6.49 12.11 -8.08
CA THR A 204 7.69 12.78 -8.59
C THR A 204 7.99 14.05 -7.79
N GLU A 205 6.97 14.86 -7.47
CA GLU A 205 7.12 16.06 -6.65
C GLU A 205 7.50 15.71 -5.20
N ILE A 206 6.81 14.72 -4.60
CA ILE A 206 7.12 14.25 -3.25
C ILE A 206 8.58 13.77 -3.18
N LYS A 207 9.02 12.97 -4.15
CA LYS A 207 10.40 12.49 -4.22
C LYS A 207 11.40 13.65 -4.24
N SER A 208 11.17 14.64 -5.10
CA SER A 208 12.02 15.84 -5.17
C SER A 208 12.07 16.61 -3.85
N LYS A 209 10.93 16.74 -3.15
CA LYS A 209 10.87 17.42 -1.84
C LYS A 209 11.62 16.64 -0.75
N LEU A 210 11.48 15.31 -0.73
CA LEU A 210 12.16 14.45 0.22
C LEU A 210 13.66 14.38 -0.04
N ASP A 211 14.07 14.23 -1.30
CA ASP A 211 15.50 14.22 -1.67
C ASP A 211 16.22 15.53 -1.31
N ALA A 212 15.47 16.66 -1.30
CA ALA A 212 16.03 17.98 -0.96
C ALA A 212 16.05 18.29 0.55
N LYS A 213 15.17 17.69 1.36
CA LYS A 213 14.96 18.13 2.76
C LYS A 213 15.11 17.03 3.80
N LEU A 214 15.00 15.76 3.40
CA LEU A 214 15.04 14.65 4.34
C LEU A 214 16.43 14.06 4.45
N GLU A 215 17.00 14.10 5.65
CA GLU A 215 18.26 13.43 5.96
C GLU A 215 17.99 12.10 6.66
N LEU A 216 18.42 11.00 6.05
CA LEU A 216 18.29 9.67 6.62
C LEU A 216 19.60 9.20 7.25
N PRO A 217 19.58 8.59 8.43
CA PRO A 217 20.75 7.95 9.03
C PRO A 217 21.27 6.79 8.15
N THR A 218 22.53 6.42 8.31
CA THR A 218 23.11 5.28 7.61
C THR A 218 22.30 4.01 7.86
N GLY A 219 21.98 3.27 6.79
CA GLY A 219 21.17 2.04 6.86
C GLY A 219 19.67 2.27 6.76
N TYR A 220 19.21 3.52 6.70
CA TYR A 220 17.81 3.85 6.44
C TYR A 220 17.60 4.21 4.96
N PHE A 221 16.49 3.77 4.39
CA PHE A 221 16.15 4.06 2.99
C PHE A 221 14.65 4.08 2.77
N ILE A 222 14.23 4.75 1.69
CA ILE A 222 12.83 4.88 1.29
C ILE A 222 12.57 4.06 0.03
N ARG A 223 11.35 3.49 -0.04
CA ARG A 223 10.75 2.96 -1.27
C ARG A 223 9.33 3.50 -1.42
N TYR A 224 8.96 3.76 -2.65
CA TYR A 224 7.61 4.20 -2.99
C TYR A 224 6.82 2.98 -3.45
N GLY A 225 5.73 2.69 -2.75
CA GLY A 225 4.80 1.58 -2.99
C GLY A 225 3.39 2.09 -3.26
N GLY A 226 2.43 1.17 -3.21
CA GLY A 226 1.04 1.46 -3.50
C GLY A 226 0.75 1.35 -4.99
N ALA A 227 -0.37 1.94 -5.46
CA ALA A 227 -0.77 1.95 -6.87
C ALA A 227 0.34 2.47 -7.80
N PHE A 228 1.20 3.36 -7.30
CA PHE A 228 2.37 3.86 -8.01
C PHE A 228 3.34 2.75 -8.44
N GLU A 229 3.64 1.79 -7.57
CA GLU A 229 4.57 0.68 -7.88
C GLU A 229 4.03 -0.21 -9.01
N ASN A 230 2.73 -0.47 -9.01
CA ASN A 230 2.06 -1.22 -10.08
C ASN A 230 2.04 -0.44 -11.39
N LEU A 231 1.79 0.87 -11.32
CA LEU A 231 1.83 1.76 -12.48
C LEU A 231 3.23 1.79 -13.10
N GLU A 232 4.27 1.89 -12.29
CA GLU A 232 5.66 1.89 -12.76
C GLU A 232 6.04 0.53 -13.37
N ARG A 233 5.71 -0.59 -12.72
CA ARG A 233 5.93 -1.94 -13.27
C ARG A 233 5.19 -2.15 -14.58
N ALA A 234 3.93 -1.74 -14.66
CA ALA A 234 3.14 -1.87 -15.89
C ALA A 234 3.67 -0.96 -17.00
N SER A 235 4.07 0.28 -16.69
CA SER A 235 4.70 1.20 -17.64
C SER A 235 5.99 0.61 -18.21
N ASN A 236 6.87 0.07 -17.35
CA ASN A 236 8.12 -0.55 -17.79
C ASN A 236 7.88 -1.80 -18.66
N ARG A 237 6.88 -2.62 -18.33
CA ARG A 237 6.47 -3.74 -19.17
C ARG A 237 5.95 -3.29 -20.53
N LEU A 238 5.09 -2.26 -20.56
CA LEU A 238 4.55 -1.72 -21.80
C LEU A 238 5.66 -1.16 -22.70
N GLN A 239 6.64 -0.44 -22.13
CA GLN A 239 7.77 0.07 -22.89
C GLN A 239 8.60 -1.02 -23.57
N THR A 240 8.62 -2.23 -23.01
CA THR A 240 9.33 -3.37 -23.59
C THR A 240 8.44 -4.16 -24.55
N VAL A 241 7.21 -4.46 -24.14
CA VAL A 241 6.30 -5.35 -24.89
C VAL A 241 5.74 -4.67 -26.15
N VAL A 242 5.42 -3.38 -26.09
CA VAL A 242 4.81 -2.68 -27.24
C VAL A 242 5.75 -2.63 -28.46
N PRO A 243 7.04 -2.25 -28.36
CA PRO A 243 7.94 -2.30 -29.51
C PRO A 243 8.12 -3.72 -30.08
N ILE A 244 8.19 -4.73 -29.22
CA ILE A 244 8.31 -6.14 -29.67
C ILE A 244 7.04 -6.56 -30.42
N ALA A 245 5.86 -6.24 -29.87
CA ALA A 245 4.59 -6.55 -30.52
C ALA A 245 4.46 -5.84 -31.88
N LEU A 246 4.83 -4.55 -31.96
CA LEU A 246 4.83 -3.80 -33.20
C LEU A 246 5.76 -4.39 -34.24
N LEU A 247 6.97 -4.80 -33.85
CA LEU A 247 7.91 -5.48 -34.74
C LEU A 247 7.34 -6.81 -35.25
N LEU A 248 6.73 -7.59 -34.38
CA LEU A 248 6.10 -8.86 -34.75
C LEU A 248 4.93 -8.64 -35.72
N ILE A 249 4.09 -7.65 -35.47
CA ILE A 249 3.00 -7.26 -36.35
C ILE A 249 3.56 -6.86 -37.73
N PHE A 250 4.63 -6.06 -37.77
CA PHE A 250 5.29 -5.67 -39.02
C PHE A 250 5.75 -6.90 -39.83
N VAL A 251 6.41 -7.84 -39.16
CA VAL A 251 6.89 -9.08 -39.79
C VAL A 251 5.71 -9.92 -40.33
N LEU A 252 4.63 -10.07 -39.56
CA LEU A 252 3.44 -10.82 -39.96
C LEU A 252 2.74 -10.18 -41.17
N ILE A 253 2.60 -8.87 -41.20
CA ILE A 253 2.01 -8.13 -42.35
C ILE A 253 2.90 -8.28 -43.57
N TYR A 254 4.23 -8.24 -43.42
CA TYR A 254 5.15 -8.44 -44.51
C TYR A 254 5.02 -9.84 -45.11
N PHE A 255 4.91 -10.89 -44.31
CA PHE A 255 4.68 -12.25 -44.80
C PHE A 255 3.32 -12.42 -45.46
N ALA A 256 2.29 -11.73 -44.99
CA ALA A 256 0.95 -11.78 -45.59
C ALA A 256 0.92 -11.11 -46.97
N LEU A 257 1.52 -9.92 -47.10
CA LEU A 257 1.45 -9.10 -48.32
C LEU A 257 2.62 -9.38 -49.29
N LYS A 258 3.72 -9.93 -48.82
CA LYS A 258 4.99 -10.16 -49.56
C LYS A 258 5.48 -8.89 -50.28
N SER A 259 5.15 -7.72 -49.76
CA SER A 259 5.45 -6.42 -50.33
C SER A 259 5.79 -5.41 -49.26
N LEU A 260 7.06 -4.97 -49.20
CA LEU A 260 7.53 -3.98 -48.24
C LEU A 260 6.82 -2.62 -48.35
N PRO A 261 6.57 -2.08 -49.56
CA PRO A 261 5.83 -0.81 -49.69
C PRO A 261 4.41 -0.86 -49.13
N GLN A 262 3.69 -1.97 -49.38
CA GLN A 262 2.32 -2.15 -48.84
C GLN A 262 2.32 -2.33 -47.33
N THR A 263 3.28 -3.06 -46.81
CA THR A 263 3.48 -3.23 -45.35
C THR A 263 3.73 -1.88 -44.68
N LEU A 264 4.62 -1.05 -45.24
CA LEU A 264 4.89 0.30 -44.74
C LEU A 264 3.66 1.22 -44.81
N MET A 265 2.85 1.11 -45.85
CA MET A 265 1.59 1.88 -45.96
C MET A 265 0.64 1.58 -44.82
N ILE A 266 0.44 0.29 -44.50
CA ILE A 266 -0.40 -0.10 -43.37
C ILE A 266 0.23 0.35 -42.03
N TYR A 267 1.54 0.24 -41.91
CA TYR A 267 2.24 0.56 -40.66
C TYR A 267 2.19 2.04 -40.32
N ILE A 268 2.13 2.94 -41.32
CA ILE A 268 1.95 4.39 -41.12
C ILE A 268 0.57 4.73 -40.51
N ALA A 269 -0.42 3.83 -40.59
CA ALA A 269 -1.69 4.03 -39.94
C ALA A 269 -1.57 4.04 -38.38
N ILE A 270 -0.55 3.37 -37.82
CA ILE A 270 -0.32 3.29 -36.37
C ILE A 270 0.01 4.69 -35.77
N PRO A 271 1.02 5.42 -36.26
CA PRO A 271 1.27 6.81 -35.79
C PRO A 271 0.05 7.74 -35.98
N MET A 272 -0.69 7.62 -37.08
CA MET A 272 -1.90 8.44 -37.30
C MET A 272 -2.99 8.13 -36.28
N ALA A 273 -3.21 6.85 -35.95
CA ALA A 273 -4.14 6.43 -34.91
C ALA A 273 -3.69 6.92 -33.52
N THR A 274 -2.37 6.92 -33.26
CA THR A 274 -1.80 7.43 -32.00
C THR A 274 -2.15 8.90 -31.78
N ILE A 275 -2.03 9.74 -32.81
CA ILE A 275 -2.38 11.16 -32.71
C ILE A 275 -3.85 11.32 -32.31
N GLY A 276 -4.77 10.57 -32.93
CA GLY A 276 -6.18 10.57 -32.56
C GLY A 276 -6.43 10.19 -31.09
N GLY A 277 -5.74 9.15 -30.60
CA GLY A 277 -5.83 8.71 -29.22
C GLY A 277 -5.30 9.75 -28.22
N VAL A 278 -4.17 10.40 -28.53
CA VAL A 278 -3.61 11.47 -27.68
C VAL A 278 -4.53 12.69 -27.64
N VAL A 279 -5.06 13.12 -28.78
CA VAL A 279 -6.03 14.23 -28.85
C VAL A 279 -7.29 13.92 -28.06
N ALA A 280 -7.80 12.68 -28.11
CA ALA A 280 -8.98 12.28 -27.35
C ALA A 280 -8.74 12.33 -25.84
N LEU A 281 -7.57 11.89 -25.36
CA LEU A 281 -7.19 12.00 -23.94
C LEU A 281 -7.08 13.46 -23.52
N TRP A 282 -6.43 14.30 -24.35
CA TRP A 282 -6.25 15.72 -24.07
C TRP A 282 -7.59 16.47 -24.01
N LEU A 283 -8.50 16.23 -24.93
CA LEU A 283 -9.84 16.86 -24.95
C LEU A 283 -10.70 16.50 -23.73
N ARG A 284 -10.42 15.33 -23.12
CA ARG A 284 -11.13 14.87 -21.91
C ARG A 284 -10.40 15.17 -20.62
N ASP A 285 -9.27 15.86 -20.69
CA ASP A 285 -8.39 16.15 -19.54
C ASP A 285 -8.02 14.89 -18.72
N MET A 286 -7.81 13.78 -19.45
CA MET A 286 -7.47 12.50 -18.82
C MET A 286 -5.97 12.24 -18.90
N PRO A 287 -5.32 11.88 -17.77
CA PRO A 287 -3.91 11.50 -17.80
C PRO A 287 -3.70 10.17 -18.52
N PHE A 288 -2.48 9.96 -19.01
CA PHE A 288 -2.12 8.67 -19.60
C PHE A 288 -2.04 7.59 -18.49
N SER A 289 -3.00 6.67 -18.52
CA SER A 289 -3.12 5.56 -17.59
C SER A 289 -2.71 4.22 -18.22
N ILE A 290 -2.56 3.16 -17.40
CA ILE A 290 -2.35 1.79 -17.90
C ILE A 290 -3.50 1.37 -18.82
N SER A 291 -4.73 1.72 -18.45
CA SER A 291 -5.92 1.43 -19.26
C SER A 291 -5.87 2.15 -20.62
N ALA A 292 -5.40 3.41 -20.65
CA ALA A 292 -5.17 4.12 -21.90
C ALA A 292 -4.10 3.41 -22.76
N GLY A 293 -3.01 2.94 -22.14
CA GLY A 293 -1.97 2.16 -22.83
C GLY A 293 -2.51 0.90 -23.51
N VAL A 294 -3.36 0.15 -22.81
CA VAL A 294 -4.06 -1.01 -23.37
C VAL A 294 -5.00 -0.58 -24.51
N GLY A 295 -5.72 0.53 -24.33
CA GLY A 295 -6.55 1.12 -25.39
C GLY A 295 -5.78 1.44 -26.67
N PHE A 296 -4.57 1.98 -26.55
CA PHE A 296 -3.68 2.22 -27.70
C PHE A 296 -3.27 0.92 -28.41
N ILE A 297 -2.98 -0.15 -27.68
CA ILE A 297 -2.65 -1.46 -28.29
C ILE A 297 -3.83 -1.98 -29.13
N VAL A 298 -5.05 -1.89 -28.59
CA VAL A 298 -6.27 -2.28 -29.33
C VAL A 298 -6.46 -1.39 -30.56
N LEU A 299 -6.28 -0.08 -30.42
CA LEU A 299 -6.38 0.89 -31.52
C LEU A 299 -5.38 0.57 -32.65
N PHE A 300 -4.15 0.20 -32.32
CA PHE A 300 -3.14 -0.23 -33.30
C PHE A 300 -3.58 -1.50 -34.04
N GLY A 301 -4.12 -2.48 -33.31
CA GLY A 301 -4.64 -3.70 -33.90
C GLY A 301 -5.76 -3.46 -34.91
N VAL A 302 -6.73 -2.60 -34.54
CA VAL A 302 -7.86 -2.23 -35.42
C VAL A 302 -7.38 -1.43 -36.65
N ALA A 303 -6.48 -0.49 -36.46
CA ALA A 303 -5.92 0.31 -37.56
C ALA A 303 -5.18 -0.57 -38.58
N VAL A 304 -4.37 -1.51 -38.11
CA VAL A 304 -3.65 -2.48 -38.94
C VAL A 304 -4.61 -3.43 -39.65
N LEU A 305 -5.63 -3.94 -38.96
CA LEU A 305 -6.61 -4.85 -39.53
C LEU A 305 -7.36 -4.20 -40.70
N ASN A 306 -7.84 -2.99 -40.51
CA ASN A 306 -8.54 -2.22 -41.55
C ASN A 306 -7.64 -1.99 -42.77
N GLY A 307 -6.37 -1.64 -42.53
CA GLY A 307 -5.38 -1.46 -43.61
C GLY A 307 -5.08 -2.76 -44.35
N LEU A 308 -4.95 -3.86 -43.63
CA LEU A 308 -4.69 -5.17 -44.22
C LEU A 308 -5.84 -5.67 -45.08
N VAL A 309 -7.08 -5.57 -44.59
CA VAL A 309 -8.29 -5.99 -45.31
C VAL A 309 -8.42 -5.17 -46.61
N MET A 310 -8.24 -3.84 -46.54
CA MET A 310 -8.32 -2.97 -47.67
C MET A 310 -7.25 -3.29 -48.75
N ILE A 311 -5.99 -3.45 -48.34
CA ILE A 311 -4.89 -3.72 -49.30
C ILE A 311 -5.02 -5.13 -49.89
N SER A 312 -5.45 -6.12 -49.08
CA SER A 312 -5.71 -7.49 -49.58
C SER A 312 -6.81 -7.50 -50.63
N GLY A 313 -7.93 -6.79 -50.40
CA GLY A 313 -9.01 -6.65 -51.38
C GLY A 313 -8.55 -5.96 -52.65
N LEU A 314 -7.72 -4.90 -52.58
CA LEU A 314 -7.13 -4.27 -53.74
C LEU A 314 -6.18 -5.15 -54.51
N ASN A 315 -5.45 -6.08 -53.84
CA ASN A 315 -4.59 -7.02 -54.50
C ASN A 315 -5.40 -8.10 -55.19
N GLU A 316 -6.49 -8.60 -54.60
CA GLU A 316 -7.42 -9.55 -55.17
C GLU A 316 -8.07 -9.01 -56.47
N LEU A 317 -8.60 -7.81 -56.44
CA LEU A 317 -9.11 -7.13 -57.67
C LEU A 317 -8.04 -6.97 -58.77
N LYS A 318 -6.78 -6.81 -58.37
CA LYS A 318 -5.66 -6.78 -59.34
C LYS A 318 -5.45 -8.12 -59.98
N GLU A 319 -5.55 -9.22 -59.27
CA GLU A 319 -5.42 -10.60 -59.77
C GLU A 319 -6.63 -10.97 -60.67
N GLU A 320 -7.81 -10.48 -60.34
CA GLU A 320 -9.03 -10.58 -61.15
C GLU A 320 -9.01 -9.81 -62.45
N GLY A 321 -7.97 -9.00 -62.70
CA GLY A 321 -7.77 -8.31 -63.98
C GLY A 321 -8.21 -6.83 -64.04
N VAL A 322 -8.61 -6.23 -62.91
CA VAL A 322 -8.90 -4.80 -62.81
C VAL A 322 -7.56 -4.03 -62.87
N THR A 323 -7.11 -3.66 -64.05
CA THR A 323 -5.79 -3.01 -64.27
C THR A 323 -5.79 -1.54 -63.90
N ASN A 324 -6.93 -0.85 -64.04
CA ASN A 324 -7.04 0.57 -63.74
C ASN A 324 -7.03 0.82 -62.26
N LEU A 325 -6.04 1.60 -61.75
CA LEU A 325 -5.88 1.89 -60.32
C LEU A 325 -7.10 2.60 -59.72
N LYS A 326 -7.74 3.49 -60.51
CA LYS A 326 -8.87 4.30 -60.05
C LYS A 326 -10.13 3.44 -59.84
N ASP A 327 -10.41 2.57 -60.78
CA ASP A 327 -11.55 1.64 -60.72
C ASP A 327 -11.36 0.63 -59.58
N ARG A 328 -10.14 0.14 -59.39
CA ARG A 328 -9.75 -0.75 -58.29
C ARG A 328 -9.97 -0.15 -56.91
N ILE A 329 -9.59 1.14 -56.73
CA ILE A 329 -9.81 1.87 -55.48
C ILE A 329 -11.32 2.04 -55.21
N ILE A 330 -12.10 2.42 -56.26
CA ILE A 330 -13.54 2.64 -56.13
C ILE A 330 -14.28 1.31 -55.79
N GLU A 331 -13.90 0.20 -56.39
CA GLU A 331 -14.50 -1.12 -56.13
C GLU A 331 -14.04 -1.70 -54.81
N GLY A 332 -12.75 -1.57 -54.48
CA GLY A 332 -12.19 -2.13 -53.23
C GLY A 332 -12.53 -1.35 -51.97
N THR A 333 -13.15 -0.15 -52.07
CA THR A 333 -13.62 0.65 -50.93
C THR A 333 -15.12 0.56 -50.71
N LYS A 334 -15.86 -0.16 -51.56
CA LYS A 334 -17.27 -0.48 -51.35
C LYS A 334 -17.47 -1.66 -50.46
#